data_a95f18c2e45d90c9c7e08e9f335b141b
#
_entry.id   a95f18c2e45d90c9c7e08e9f335b141b
#
_cell.length_a   1.000
_cell.length_b   1.000
_cell.length_c   1.000
_cell.angle_alpha   90.00
_cell.angle_beta   90.00
_cell.angle_gamma   90.00
#
_symmetry.space_group_name_H-M   'P 1'
#
loop_
_entity.id
_entity.type
_entity.pdbx_description
1 polymer ?
#
loop_
_entity_poly.entity_id
_entity_poly.type
_entity_poly.pdbx_seq_one_letter_code
_entity_poly.pdbx_strand_id
1 'polypeptide(L)'
;RYNFLGVRDDETARFVQSIGASISSVHTCDPTVFLDVNALPVNSMALEEKLRARGFDFTKPAIGVMSGNQMCRMVRRMYGKRYQIIGLQSPSVYADVNLDDLSPYEWSYVFRYFSLTFTTFFHGTLLSLRNGVPVIAIALESEYSHNHMTKVQDFLLRVGMEDCYFKTDYSRRYDAEIKAKADQLISMNARERILRQMDCEAVNVEKFINCIRRLIVNKEDKENQND
;
A
#
# COMPACT_ATOMS: atom_id res chain seq x y z
N ARG A 1 -1.11 -32.04 -9.19
CA ARG A 1 -1.45 -32.00 -7.75
C ARG A 1 -0.62 -30.89 -7.11
N TYR A 2 -1.24 -29.92 -6.45
CA TYR A 2 -0.52 -28.84 -5.77
C TYR A 2 -0.05 -29.33 -4.41
N ASN A 3 1.16 -28.95 -3.99
CA ASN A 3 1.75 -29.37 -2.73
C ASN A 3 1.46 -28.38 -1.58
N PHE A 4 1.28 -27.09 -1.91
CA PHE A 4 0.87 -26.05 -0.97
C PHE A 4 0.27 -24.85 -1.73
N LEU A 5 -0.38 -23.94 -0.99
CA LEU A 5 -0.95 -22.69 -1.49
C LEU A 5 -0.38 -21.53 -0.69
N GLY A 6 0.27 -20.60 -1.38
CA GLY A 6 0.64 -19.30 -0.80
C GLY A 6 -0.56 -18.39 -0.72
N VAL A 7 -0.85 -17.84 0.46
CA VAL A 7 -1.94 -16.89 0.70
C VAL A 7 -1.37 -15.62 1.33
N ARG A 8 -1.81 -14.47 0.88
CA ARG A 8 -1.26 -13.18 1.33
C ARG A 8 -2.04 -12.51 2.45
N ASP A 9 -3.22 -13.02 2.78
CA ASP A 9 -4.10 -12.49 3.82
C ASP A 9 -4.72 -13.63 4.63
N ASP A 10 -5.03 -13.34 5.90
CA ASP A 10 -5.54 -14.31 6.84
C ASP A 10 -6.97 -14.75 6.49
N GLU A 11 -7.72 -13.96 5.79
CA GLU A 11 -9.07 -14.31 5.37
C GLU A 11 -9.05 -15.39 4.28
N THR A 12 -8.18 -15.22 3.28
CA THR A 12 -7.95 -16.26 2.27
C THR A 12 -7.46 -17.56 2.91
N ALA A 13 -6.58 -17.49 3.92
CA ALA A 13 -6.12 -18.67 4.66
C ALA A 13 -7.29 -19.40 5.36
N ARG A 14 -8.14 -18.64 6.06
CA ARG A 14 -9.34 -19.19 6.72
C ARG A 14 -10.33 -19.78 5.72
N PHE A 15 -10.54 -19.13 4.59
CA PHE A 15 -11.41 -19.65 3.53
C PHE A 15 -10.89 -21.00 3.00
N VAL A 16 -9.60 -21.11 2.68
CA VAL A 16 -8.97 -22.35 2.22
C VAL A 16 -9.15 -23.48 3.23
N GLN A 17 -9.02 -23.18 4.51
CA GLN A 17 -9.28 -24.16 5.58
C GLN A 17 -10.75 -24.55 5.66
N SER A 18 -11.68 -23.61 5.51
CA SER A 18 -13.13 -23.86 5.64
C SER A 18 -13.69 -24.75 4.54
N ILE A 19 -13.12 -24.74 3.33
CA ILE A 19 -13.54 -25.61 2.23
C ILE A 19 -12.95 -27.03 2.32
N GLY A 20 -12.25 -27.37 3.40
CA GLY A 20 -11.68 -28.69 3.60
C GLY A 20 -10.59 -29.07 2.61
N ALA A 21 -9.90 -28.08 2.03
CA ALA A 21 -8.82 -28.33 1.10
C ALA A 21 -7.70 -29.13 1.78
N SER A 22 -7.32 -30.25 1.18
CA SER A 22 -6.19 -31.09 1.67
C SER A 22 -4.81 -30.46 1.42
N ILE A 23 -4.77 -29.20 1.02
CA ILE A 23 -3.57 -28.43 0.68
C ILE A 23 -3.19 -27.57 1.89
N SER A 24 -1.93 -27.67 2.31
CA SER A 24 -1.40 -26.76 3.32
C SER A 24 -1.34 -25.34 2.78
N SER A 25 -1.94 -24.39 3.47
CA SER A 25 -1.76 -22.97 3.17
C SER A 25 -0.55 -22.44 3.93
N VAL A 26 0.25 -21.61 3.25
CA VAL A 26 1.38 -20.90 3.85
C VAL A 26 1.09 -19.41 3.70
N HIS A 27 1.05 -18.70 4.84
CA HIS A 27 0.91 -17.26 4.81
C HIS A 27 2.15 -16.64 4.19
N THR A 28 1.92 -15.82 3.16
CA THR A 28 2.93 -15.02 2.48
C THR A 28 2.55 -13.56 2.62
N CYS A 29 3.35 -12.64 2.10
CA CYS A 29 2.90 -11.28 1.90
C CYS A 29 2.83 -10.95 0.40
N ASP A 30 2.35 -9.75 0.08
CA ASP A 30 2.43 -9.25 -1.30
C ASP A 30 3.92 -9.01 -1.66
N PRO A 31 4.41 -9.45 -2.83
CA PRO A 31 5.80 -9.24 -3.24
C PRO A 31 6.25 -7.77 -3.23
N THR A 32 5.33 -6.82 -3.36
CA THR A 32 5.62 -5.38 -3.29
C THR A 32 6.22 -4.97 -1.94
N VAL A 33 6.03 -5.78 -0.88
CA VAL A 33 6.67 -5.56 0.43
C VAL A 33 8.21 -5.57 0.34
N PHE A 34 8.78 -6.31 -0.63
CA PHE A 34 10.24 -6.38 -0.85
C PHE A 34 10.78 -5.32 -1.80
N LEU A 35 9.92 -4.54 -2.42
CA LEU A 35 10.36 -3.58 -3.40
C LEU A 35 11.39 -2.62 -2.79
N ASP A 36 12.64 -2.70 -3.24
CA ASP A 36 13.62 -1.66 -2.95
C ASP A 36 13.38 -0.48 -3.89
N VAL A 37 12.67 0.50 -3.38
CA VAL A 37 12.34 1.72 -4.16
C VAL A 37 13.57 2.53 -4.54
N ASN A 38 14.72 2.31 -3.89
CA ASN A 38 15.98 2.99 -4.22
C ASN A 38 16.74 2.29 -5.34
N ALA A 39 16.49 1.00 -5.55
CA ALA A 39 17.07 0.22 -6.63
C ALA A 39 16.27 0.29 -7.94
N LEU A 40 15.14 1.00 -7.96
CA LEU A 40 14.35 1.16 -9.18
C LEU A 40 15.12 1.95 -10.25
N PRO A 41 15.03 1.57 -11.53
CA PRO A 41 15.70 2.25 -12.64
C PRO A 41 14.97 3.56 -13.00
N VAL A 42 14.89 4.48 -12.04
CA VAL A 42 14.26 5.80 -12.18
C VAL A 42 15.34 6.86 -12.25
N ASN A 43 15.35 7.64 -13.33
CA ASN A 43 16.11 8.88 -13.38
C ASN A 43 15.34 9.95 -12.58
N SER A 44 15.76 10.21 -11.35
CA SER A 44 15.08 11.14 -10.45
C SER A 44 15.02 12.56 -11.00
N MET A 45 16.09 13.05 -11.67
CA MET A 45 16.09 14.40 -12.26
C MET A 45 15.06 14.52 -13.39
N ALA A 46 15.03 13.55 -14.30
CA ALA A 46 14.04 13.55 -15.38
C ALA A 46 12.61 13.43 -14.84
N LEU A 47 12.40 12.63 -13.80
CA LEU A 47 11.09 12.56 -13.13
C LEU A 47 10.71 13.89 -12.48
N GLU A 48 11.61 14.54 -11.77
CA GLU A 48 11.34 15.86 -11.17
C GLU A 48 11.04 16.93 -12.22
N GLU A 49 11.72 16.93 -13.36
CA GLU A 49 11.42 17.82 -14.47
C GLU A 49 10.01 17.56 -15.03
N LYS A 50 9.65 16.29 -15.22
CA LYS A 50 8.31 15.85 -15.62
C LYS A 50 7.25 16.32 -14.63
N LEU A 51 7.50 16.16 -13.33
CA LEU A 51 6.58 16.61 -12.27
C LEU A 51 6.43 18.13 -12.27
N ARG A 52 7.53 18.91 -12.40
CA ARG A 52 7.47 20.38 -12.50
C ARG A 52 6.69 20.82 -13.73
N ALA A 53 6.87 20.17 -14.87
CA ALA A 53 6.12 20.47 -16.09
C ALA A 53 4.61 20.24 -15.92
N ARG A 54 4.19 19.35 -15.01
CA ARG A 54 2.80 19.11 -14.62
C ARG A 54 2.29 20.07 -13.53
N GLY A 55 3.14 20.97 -13.03
CA GLY A 55 2.77 21.94 -12.00
C GLY A 55 3.05 21.50 -10.55
N PHE A 56 3.82 20.42 -10.36
CA PHE A 56 4.25 20.01 -9.01
C PHE A 56 5.24 21.03 -8.46
N ASP A 57 4.92 21.60 -7.31
CA ASP A 57 5.72 22.60 -6.61
C ASP A 57 6.49 21.94 -5.45
N PHE A 58 7.77 21.63 -5.68
CA PHE A 58 8.64 21.01 -4.67
C PHE A 58 8.93 21.90 -3.45
N THR A 59 8.53 23.17 -3.47
CA THR A 59 8.67 24.07 -2.32
C THR A 59 7.51 23.93 -1.33
N LYS A 60 6.43 23.25 -1.72
CA LYS A 60 5.24 23.03 -0.90
C LYS A 60 5.12 21.58 -0.46
N PRO A 61 4.68 21.31 0.76
CA PRO A 61 4.37 19.96 1.17
C PRO A 61 3.21 19.41 0.32
N ALA A 62 3.29 18.15 -0.07
CA ALA A 62 2.30 17.51 -0.92
C ALA A 62 1.62 16.32 -0.22
N ILE A 63 0.34 16.13 -0.54
CA ILE A 63 -0.44 14.96 -0.13
C ILE A 63 -0.83 14.20 -1.41
N GLY A 64 -0.40 12.93 -1.49
CA GLY A 64 -0.82 12.03 -2.55
C GLY A 64 -2.24 11.50 -2.29
N VAL A 65 -3.08 11.46 -3.32
CA VAL A 65 -4.42 10.88 -3.25
C VAL A 65 -4.58 9.86 -4.37
N MET A 66 -4.55 8.60 -4.00
CA MET A 66 -4.76 7.48 -4.92
C MET A 66 -6.19 6.96 -4.79
N SER A 67 -7.09 7.69 -5.42
CA SER A 67 -8.54 7.41 -5.47
C SER A 67 -9.22 8.38 -6.44
N GLY A 68 -10.57 8.39 -6.45
CA GLY A 68 -11.36 9.28 -7.29
C GLY A 68 -11.63 10.67 -6.69
N ASN A 69 -12.49 11.41 -7.37
CA ASN A 69 -12.86 12.80 -7.06
C ASN A 69 -13.35 13.02 -5.61
N GLN A 70 -14.11 12.08 -5.04
CA GLN A 70 -14.69 12.25 -3.71
C GLN A 70 -13.60 12.33 -2.62
N MET A 71 -12.58 11.49 -2.71
CA MET A 71 -11.44 11.53 -1.77
C MET A 71 -10.61 12.79 -1.96
N CYS A 72 -10.28 13.18 -3.19
CA CYS A 72 -9.59 14.45 -3.45
C CYS A 72 -10.37 15.64 -2.87
N ARG A 73 -11.70 15.66 -3.05
CA ARG A 73 -12.56 16.69 -2.46
C ARG A 73 -12.53 16.70 -0.94
N MET A 74 -12.55 15.52 -0.29
CA MET A 74 -12.42 15.39 1.15
C MET A 74 -11.07 15.93 1.64
N VAL A 75 -9.96 15.50 1.02
CA VAL A 75 -8.61 15.96 1.37
C VAL A 75 -8.47 17.47 1.14
N ARG A 76 -8.99 18.00 0.02
CA ARG A 76 -9.03 19.44 -0.24
C ARG A 76 -9.79 20.21 0.85
N ARG A 77 -10.90 19.67 1.32
CA ARG A 77 -11.71 20.27 2.39
C ARG A 77 -10.96 20.34 3.71
N MET A 78 -10.18 19.30 4.05
CA MET A 78 -9.41 19.22 5.29
C MET A 78 -8.15 20.11 5.28
N TYR A 79 -7.47 20.19 4.14
CA TYR A 79 -6.14 20.80 4.07
C TYR A 79 -6.09 22.13 3.30
N GLY A 80 -7.12 22.46 2.53
CA GLY A 80 -7.21 23.69 1.76
C GLY A 80 -6.05 23.88 0.82
N LYS A 81 -5.38 25.05 0.92
CA LYS A 81 -4.19 25.41 0.14
C LYS A 81 -2.87 25.19 0.90
N ARG A 82 -2.91 24.67 2.12
CA ARG A 82 -1.71 24.42 2.92
C ARG A 82 -0.83 23.35 2.31
N TYR A 83 -1.45 22.35 1.68
CA TYR A 83 -0.78 21.27 0.97
C TYR A 83 -1.15 21.28 -0.48
N GLN A 84 -0.22 20.89 -1.33
CA GLN A 84 -0.50 20.56 -2.72
C GLN A 84 -1.16 19.17 -2.76
N ILE A 85 -2.31 19.04 -3.40
CA ILE A 85 -3.04 17.78 -3.53
C ILE A 85 -2.70 17.16 -4.87
N ILE A 86 -2.11 15.98 -4.84
CA ILE A 86 -1.65 15.27 -6.02
C ILE A 86 -2.57 14.07 -6.27
N GLY A 87 -3.33 14.13 -7.36
CA GLY A 87 -4.17 13.02 -7.82
C GLY A 87 -3.32 11.95 -8.50
N LEU A 88 -3.45 10.72 -8.04
CA LEU A 88 -2.79 9.54 -8.58
C LEU A 88 -3.83 8.60 -9.18
N GLN A 89 -3.54 8.00 -10.35
CA GLN A 89 -4.34 7.01 -11.05
C GLN A 89 -5.58 7.57 -11.76
N SER A 90 -6.42 8.34 -11.07
CA SER A 90 -7.63 8.93 -11.68
C SER A 90 -7.57 10.45 -11.57
N PRO A 91 -7.68 11.17 -12.70
CA PRO A 91 -7.71 12.62 -12.68
C PRO A 91 -8.85 13.17 -11.82
N SER A 92 -8.55 14.22 -11.07
CA SER A 92 -9.50 14.90 -10.19
C SER A 92 -9.45 16.41 -10.35
N VAL A 93 -10.62 17.03 -10.47
CA VAL A 93 -10.75 18.49 -10.50
C VAL A 93 -10.43 19.15 -9.15
N TYR A 94 -10.32 18.35 -8.09
CA TYR A 94 -9.96 18.83 -6.76
C TYR A 94 -8.47 18.64 -6.44
N ALA A 95 -7.70 18.01 -7.34
CA ALA A 95 -6.25 17.95 -7.25
C ALA A 95 -5.61 19.22 -7.85
N ASP A 96 -4.44 19.60 -7.34
CA ASP A 96 -3.64 20.67 -7.95
C ASP A 96 -2.85 20.13 -9.15
N VAL A 97 -2.43 18.87 -9.06
CA VAL A 97 -1.71 18.14 -10.11
C VAL A 97 -2.29 16.75 -10.23
N ASN A 98 -2.47 16.28 -11.45
CA ASN A 98 -2.84 14.90 -11.74
C ASN A 98 -1.67 14.18 -12.42
N LEU A 99 -1.31 13.01 -11.89
CA LEU A 99 -0.23 12.16 -12.36
C LEU A 99 -0.81 10.83 -12.86
N ASP A 100 -1.16 10.78 -14.11
CA ASP A 100 -1.81 9.63 -14.78
C ASP A 100 -0.92 8.98 -15.86
N ASP A 101 0.25 9.56 -16.15
CA ASP A 101 1.17 9.16 -17.22
C ASP A 101 2.55 8.70 -16.72
N LEU A 102 2.66 8.34 -15.46
CA LEU A 102 3.89 7.80 -14.91
C LEU A 102 4.10 6.34 -15.35
N SER A 103 5.35 5.98 -15.66
CA SER A 103 5.72 4.57 -15.83
C SER A 103 5.56 3.81 -14.51
N PRO A 104 5.45 2.47 -14.52
CA PRO A 104 5.33 1.68 -13.28
C PRO A 104 6.45 1.94 -12.27
N TYR A 105 7.67 2.19 -12.73
CA TYR A 105 8.80 2.51 -11.87
C TYR A 105 8.70 3.91 -11.28
N GLU A 106 8.40 4.92 -12.11
CA GLU A 106 8.16 6.30 -11.66
C GLU A 106 6.98 6.33 -10.67
N TRP A 107 5.94 5.54 -10.96
CA TRP A 107 4.75 5.43 -10.11
C TRP A 107 5.08 4.87 -8.73
N SER A 108 5.94 3.85 -8.67
CA SER A 108 6.41 3.28 -7.40
C SER A 108 7.33 4.24 -6.63
N TYR A 109 8.04 5.11 -7.36
CA TYR A 109 9.02 6.03 -6.79
C TYR A 109 8.41 7.35 -6.30
N VAL A 110 7.35 7.85 -6.93
CA VAL A 110 6.79 9.20 -6.69
C VAL A 110 6.27 9.42 -5.28
N PHE A 111 5.88 8.36 -4.58
CA PHE A 111 5.35 8.46 -3.22
C PHE A 111 6.31 9.16 -2.26
N ARG A 112 7.62 9.07 -2.46
CA ARG A 112 8.64 9.71 -1.61
C ARG A 112 8.55 11.24 -1.53
N TYR A 113 7.86 11.85 -2.48
CA TYR A 113 7.66 13.31 -2.50
C TYR A 113 6.44 13.75 -1.68
N PHE A 114 5.70 12.84 -1.09
CA PHE A 114 4.52 13.15 -0.30
C PHE A 114 4.81 13.17 1.20
N SER A 115 4.15 14.07 1.90
CA SER A 115 4.13 14.08 3.38
C SER A 115 3.17 13.03 3.94
N LEU A 116 2.16 12.65 3.17
CA LEU A 116 1.11 11.70 3.52
C LEU A 116 0.43 11.21 2.24
N THR A 117 -0.10 10.00 2.27
CA THR A 117 -0.95 9.47 1.19
C THR A 117 -2.34 9.11 1.72
N PHE A 118 -3.37 9.47 0.96
CA PHE A 118 -4.73 8.93 1.11
C PHE A 118 -5.01 7.94 -0.01
N THR A 119 -5.55 6.77 0.32
CA THR A 119 -5.81 5.75 -0.71
C THR A 119 -6.97 4.81 -0.35
N THR A 120 -7.67 4.32 -1.40
CA THR A 120 -8.57 3.17 -1.30
C THR A 120 -7.91 1.88 -1.79
N PHE A 121 -6.69 1.96 -2.33
CA PHE A 121 -6.03 0.86 -3.00
C PHE A 121 -4.97 0.19 -2.13
N PHE A 122 -4.93 -1.12 -2.21
CA PHE A 122 -3.93 -1.93 -1.50
C PHE A 122 -2.49 -1.58 -1.90
N HIS A 123 -2.20 -1.50 -3.20
CA HIS A 123 -0.86 -1.12 -3.66
C HIS A 123 -0.51 0.34 -3.35
N GLY A 124 -1.51 1.25 -3.29
CA GLY A 124 -1.28 2.61 -2.81
C GLY A 124 -0.81 2.63 -1.35
N THR A 125 -1.39 1.77 -0.51
CA THR A 125 -0.94 1.58 0.87
C THR A 125 0.49 1.04 0.92
N LEU A 126 0.77 -0.06 0.20
CA LEU A 126 2.09 -0.69 0.18
C LEU A 126 3.19 0.26 -0.32
N LEU A 127 2.97 0.92 -1.46
CA LEU A 127 3.95 1.81 -2.07
C LEU A 127 4.22 3.05 -1.22
N SER A 128 3.19 3.60 -0.56
CA SER A 128 3.38 4.68 0.41
C SER A 128 4.32 4.24 1.54
N LEU A 129 4.00 3.13 2.19
CA LEU A 129 4.77 2.62 3.32
C LEU A 129 6.19 2.17 2.92
N ARG A 130 6.38 1.57 1.73
CA ARG A 130 7.73 1.23 1.22
C ARG A 130 8.60 2.43 0.91
N ASN A 131 7.99 3.58 0.60
CA ASN A 131 8.70 4.85 0.51
C ASN A 131 8.91 5.53 1.88
N GLY A 132 8.46 4.92 2.98
CA GLY A 132 8.52 5.49 4.32
C GLY A 132 7.56 6.68 4.51
N VAL A 133 6.50 6.73 3.71
CA VAL A 133 5.48 7.79 3.76
C VAL A 133 4.25 7.25 4.49
N PRO A 134 3.73 7.96 5.49
CA PRO A 134 2.55 7.54 6.20
C PRO A 134 1.32 7.50 5.27
N VAL A 135 0.35 6.67 5.63
CA VAL A 135 -0.86 6.46 4.82
C VAL A 135 -2.11 6.55 5.68
N ILE A 136 -3.17 7.12 5.12
CA ILE A 136 -4.55 6.97 5.57
C ILE A 136 -5.27 6.13 4.51
N ALA A 137 -5.63 4.92 4.88
CA ALA A 137 -6.39 4.02 4.01
C ALA A 137 -7.89 4.18 4.29
N ILE A 138 -8.66 4.29 3.23
CA ILE A 138 -10.11 4.55 3.30
C ILE A 138 -10.88 3.44 2.58
N ALA A 139 -11.96 2.99 3.20
CA ALA A 139 -12.97 2.15 2.57
C ALA A 139 -14.34 2.85 2.62
N LEU A 140 -15.16 2.63 1.59
CA LEU A 140 -16.54 3.08 1.60
C LEU A 140 -17.38 2.19 2.52
N GLU A 141 -18.18 2.79 3.40
CA GLU A 141 -19.10 2.06 4.29
C GLU A 141 -20.09 1.17 3.51
N SER A 142 -20.48 1.60 2.30
CA SER A 142 -21.45 0.90 1.47
C SER A 142 -20.89 -0.32 0.73
N GLU A 143 -19.59 -0.42 0.58
CA GLU A 143 -18.96 -1.48 -0.25
C GLU A 143 -18.66 -2.77 0.52
N TYR A 144 -18.72 -2.73 1.84
CA TYR A 144 -18.35 -3.88 2.66
C TYR A 144 -19.47 -4.34 3.57
N SER A 145 -20.09 -5.45 3.22
CA SER A 145 -20.98 -6.19 4.12
C SER A 145 -20.22 -6.59 5.39
N HIS A 146 -20.88 -6.50 6.49
CA HIS A 146 -20.43 -6.36 7.86
C HIS A 146 -19.44 -7.39 8.45
N ASN A 147 -19.00 -8.41 7.74
CA ASN A 147 -18.28 -9.54 8.37
C ASN A 147 -16.88 -9.85 7.81
N HIS A 148 -16.40 -9.13 6.82
CA HIS A 148 -15.09 -9.46 6.21
C HIS A 148 -14.09 -8.31 6.32
N MET A 149 -12.89 -8.65 6.79
CA MET A 149 -11.76 -7.74 6.83
C MET A 149 -11.22 -7.53 5.40
N THR A 150 -11.02 -6.28 5.00
CA THR A 150 -10.40 -6.02 3.71
C THR A 150 -8.92 -6.37 3.72
N LYS A 151 -8.34 -6.70 2.56
CA LYS A 151 -6.89 -6.94 2.46
C LYS A 151 -6.03 -5.77 2.93
N VAL A 152 -6.53 -4.53 2.81
CA VAL A 152 -5.85 -3.32 3.31
C VAL A 152 -5.89 -3.29 4.83
N GLN A 153 -7.05 -3.54 5.41
CA GLN A 153 -7.25 -3.57 6.86
C GLN A 153 -6.41 -4.68 7.51
N ASP A 154 -6.45 -5.90 6.95
CA ASP A 154 -5.66 -7.04 7.40
C ASP A 154 -4.15 -6.75 7.35
N PHE A 155 -3.68 -6.15 6.26
CA PHE A 155 -2.29 -5.76 6.12
C PHE A 155 -1.88 -4.69 7.16
N LEU A 156 -2.68 -3.62 7.31
CA LEU A 156 -2.39 -2.56 8.29
C LEU A 156 -2.40 -3.08 9.73
N LEU A 157 -3.27 -4.04 10.05
CA LEU A 157 -3.27 -4.73 11.34
C LEU A 157 -1.95 -5.48 11.57
N ARG A 158 -1.48 -6.25 10.58
CA ARG A 158 -0.22 -7.02 10.70
C ARG A 158 1.01 -6.14 10.87
N VAL A 159 1.02 -4.97 10.26
CA VAL A 159 2.13 -4.00 10.43
C VAL A 159 1.91 -3.03 11.59
N GLY A 160 0.90 -3.24 12.44
CA GLY A 160 0.65 -2.43 13.63
C GLY A 160 0.24 -0.98 13.32
N MET A 161 -0.54 -0.80 12.23
CA MET A 161 -1.03 0.49 11.75
C MET A 161 -2.54 0.45 11.48
N GLU A 162 -3.29 -0.36 12.20
CA GLU A 162 -4.74 -0.52 12.07
C GLU A 162 -5.51 0.79 12.29
N ASP A 163 -4.97 1.69 13.10
CA ASP A 163 -5.51 3.02 13.36
C ASP A 163 -5.36 4.02 12.20
N CYS A 164 -4.72 3.58 11.10
CA CYS A 164 -4.65 4.31 9.83
C CYS A 164 -5.74 3.90 8.82
N TYR A 165 -6.63 2.97 9.20
CA TYR A 165 -7.72 2.50 8.35
C TYR A 165 -9.06 3.08 8.80
N PHE A 166 -9.78 3.74 7.90
CA PHE A 166 -11.05 4.38 8.15
C PHE A 166 -12.14 3.88 7.21
N LYS A 167 -13.35 3.72 7.74
CA LYS A 167 -14.57 3.53 6.94
C LYS A 167 -15.32 4.85 6.90
N THR A 168 -15.74 5.30 5.73
CA THR A 168 -16.40 6.60 5.58
C THR A 168 -17.30 6.62 4.34
N ASP A 169 -18.28 7.53 4.34
CA ASP A 169 -19.09 7.90 3.18
C ASP A 169 -18.61 9.21 2.54
N TYR A 170 -17.39 9.67 2.89
CA TYR A 170 -16.79 10.97 2.51
C TYR A 170 -17.57 12.19 3.02
N SER A 171 -18.52 12.01 3.93
CA SER A 171 -19.22 13.13 4.57
C SER A 171 -18.32 13.88 5.55
N ARG A 172 -18.71 15.11 5.88
CA ARG A 172 -17.94 15.98 6.80
C ARG A 172 -17.84 15.44 8.22
N ARG A 173 -18.71 14.52 8.62
CA ARG A 173 -18.72 13.95 9.99
C ARG A 173 -17.41 13.25 10.35
N TYR A 174 -16.69 12.71 9.36
CA TYR A 174 -15.42 12.01 9.55
C TYR A 174 -14.19 12.90 9.44
N ASP A 175 -14.33 14.13 8.90
CA ASP A 175 -13.18 14.99 8.59
C ASP A 175 -12.31 15.28 9.82
N ALA A 176 -12.90 15.50 10.96
CA ALA A 176 -12.16 15.87 12.18
C ALA A 176 -11.29 14.70 12.69
N GLU A 177 -11.85 13.50 12.74
CA GLU A 177 -11.15 12.30 13.18
C GLU A 177 -10.03 11.90 12.22
N ILE A 178 -10.33 11.80 10.94
CA ILE A 178 -9.36 11.46 9.90
C ILE A 178 -8.23 12.49 9.86
N LYS A 179 -8.58 13.80 9.95
CA LYS A 179 -7.60 14.86 9.95
C LYS A 179 -6.70 14.83 11.19
N ALA A 180 -7.24 14.57 12.37
CA ALA A 180 -6.45 14.47 13.59
C ALA A 180 -5.40 13.35 13.48
N LYS A 181 -5.77 12.17 12.97
CA LYS A 181 -4.84 11.08 12.75
C LYS A 181 -3.81 11.43 11.68
N ALA A 182 -4.24 12.02 10.58
CA ALA A 182 -3.35 12.41 9.49
C ALA A 182 -2.32 13.47 9.95
N ASP A 183 -2.75 14.49 10.70
CA ASP A 183 -1.86 15.51 11.26
C ASP A 183 -0.87 14.91 12.27
N GLN A 184 -1.30 13.96 13.09
CA GLN A 184 -0.42 13.19 13.97
C GLN A 184 0.67 12.48 13.16
N LEU A 185 0.31 11.77 12.10
CA LEU A 185 1.25 11.04 11.26
C LEU A 185 2.25 11.97 10.56
N ILE A 186 1.81 13.12 10.07
CA ILE A 186 2.67 14.12 9.45
C ILE A 186 3.66 14.72 10.46
N SER A 187 3.22 14.98 11.70
CA SER A 187 4.06 15.57 12.74
C SER A 187 5.12 14.61 13.29
N MET A 188 4.85 13.32 13.23
CA MET A 188 5.79 12.27 13.61
C MET A 188 6.78 12.05 12.47
N ASN A 189 8.08 12.14 12.72
CA ASN A 189 9.07 11.64 11.75
C ASN A 189 9.02 10.09 11.74
N ALA A 190 7.93 9.56 11.18
CA ALA A 190 7.57 8.15 11.28
C ALA A 190 8.31 7.25 10.28
N ARG A 191 9.13 7.83 9.38
CA ARG A 191 9.76 7.11 8.26
C ARG A 191 10.47 5.83 8.67
N GLU A 192 11.38 5.93 9.63
CA GLU A 192 12.17 4.77 10.08
C GLU A 192 11.29 3.72 10.78
N ARG A 193 10.31 4.17 11.54
CA ARG A 193 9.35 3.25 12.17
C ARG A 193 8.54 2.50 11.13
N ILE A 194 8.02 3.21 10.12
CA ILE A 194 7.27 2.61 9.01
C ILE A 194 8.12 1.56 8.27
N LEU A 195 9.35 1.90 7.91
CA LEU A 195 10.23 0.98 7.19
C LEU A 195 10.53 -0.27 8.04
N ARG A 196 10.80 -0.12 9.33
CA ARG A 196 10.99 -1.29 10.22
C ARG A 196 9.73 -2.18 10.30
N GLN A 197 8.54 -1.60 10.34
CA GLN A 197 7.28 -2.37 10.32
C GLN A 197 7.11 -3.13 9.00
N MET A 198 7.46 -2.51 7.88
CA MET A 198 7.47 -3.19 6.58
C MET A 198 8.49 -4.33 6.50
N ASP A 199 9.65 -4.18 7.10
CA ASP A 199 10.67 -5.24 7.15
C ASP A 199 10.23 -6.42 8.01
N CYS A 200 9.44 -6.20 9.06
CA CYS A 200 8.83 -7.29 9.84
C CYS A 200 7.87 -8.14 8.99
N GLU A 201 7.08 -7.51 8.12
CA GLU A 201 6.19 -8.24 7.20
C GLU A 201 7.01 -9.02 6.14
N ALA A 202 8.18 -8.50 5.76
CA ALA A 202 9.09 -9.15 4.83
C ALA A 202 9.57 -10.54 5.29
N VAL A 203 9.68 -10.78 6.60
CA VAL A 203 10.06 -12.11 7.16
C VAL A 203 9.09 -13.21 6.71
N ASN A 204 7.83 -12.91 6.47
CA ASN A 204 6.85 -13.90 6.02
C ASN A 204 7.16 -14.43 4.61
N VAL A 205 7.79 -13.64 3.76
CA VAL A 205 8.21 -14.09 2.42
C VAL A 205 9.46 -14.97 2.48
N GLU A 206 10.38 -14.73 3.38
CA GLU A 206 11.51 -15.65 3.55
C GLU A 206 11.01 -17.04 3.91
N LYS A 207 9.99 -17.13 4.76
CA LYS A 207 9.32 -18.42 5.07
C LYS A 207 8.75 -19.06 3.80
N PHE A 208 8.10 -18.28 2.94
CA PHE A 208 7.53 -18.77 1.69
C PHE A 208 8.62 -19.23 0.70
N ILE A 209 9.66 -18.42 0.50
CA ILE A 209 10.81 -18.78 -0.35
C ILE A 209 11.45 -20.08 0.16
N ASN A 210 11.62 -20.23 1.46
CA ASN A 210 12.18 -21.43 2.05
C ASN A 210 11.26 -22.66 1.86
N CYS A 211 9.94 -22.48 1.87
CA CYS A 211 9.00 -23.55 1.50
C CYS A 211 9.19 -23.97 0.03
N ILE A 212 9.31 -23.03 -0.89
CA ILE A 212 9.55 -23.31 -2.31
C ILE A 212 10.88 -24.04 -2.50
N ARG A 213 11.97 -23.54 -1.91
CA ARG A 213 13.29 -24.18 -1.99
C ARG A 213 13.27 -25.63 -1.55
N ARG A 214 12.63 -25.92 -0.40
CA ARG A 214 12.48 -27.30 0.10
C ARG A 214 11.73 -28.21 -0.86
N LEU A 215 10.73 -27.70 -1.56
CA LEU A 215 9.97 -28.48 -2.54
C LEU A 215 10.79 -28.81 -3.78
N ILE A 216 11.62 -27.88 -4.25
CA ILE A 216 12.52 -28.08 -5.41
C ILE A 216 13.55 -29.14 -5.05
N VAL A 217 14.27 -28.99 -3.93
CA VAL A 217 15.30 -29.95 -3.50
C VAL A 217 14.72 -31.36 -3.32
N ASN A 218 13.58 -31.49 -2.63
CA ASN A 218 12.94 -32.80 -2.45
C ASN A 218 12.48 -33.45 -3.76
N LYS A 219 12.29 -32.70 -4.83
CA LYS A 219 11.95 -33.23 -6.13
C LYS A 219 13.19 -33.78 -6.84
N GLU A 220 14.29 -33.05 -6.81
CA GLU A 220 15.57 -33.47 -7.39
C GLU A 220 16.10 -34.75 -6.72
N ASP A 221 15.99 -34.85 -5.38
CA ASP A 221 16.38 -36.06 -4.65
C ASP A 221 15.55 -37.30 -5.02
N LYS A 222 14.27 -37.12 -5.35
CA LYS A 222 13.40 -38.21 -5.76
C LYS A 222 13.64 -38.64 -7.23
N GLU A 223 13.99 -37.73 -8.09
CA GLU A 223 14.34 -38.03 -9.49
C GLU A 223 15.68 -38.78 -9.56
N ASN A 224 16.67 -38.39 -8.73
CA ASN A 224 17.97 -39.06 -8.64
C ASN A 224 17.95 -40.45 -7.95
N GLN A 225 16.85 -40.81 -7.27
CA GLN A 225 16.70 -42.15 -6.66
C GLN A 225 15.97 -43.14 -7.56
N ASN A 226 15.44 -42.71 -8.69
CA ASN A 226 14.71 -43.55 -9.63
C ASN A 226 15.49 -43.82 -10.94
N ASP A 227 16.70 -43.29 -11.05
CA ASP A 227 17.70 -43.64 -12.06
C ASP A 227 18.74 -44.65 -11.50
#